data_1c1627c3fa60949d309d709c3eab790d
#
_entry.id   1c1627c3fa60949d309d709c3eab790d
#
_cell.length_a   1.000
_cell.length_b   1.000
_cell.length_c   1.000
_cell.angle_alpha   90.00
_cell.angle_beta   90.00
_cell.angle_gamma   90.00
#
_symmetry.space_group_name_H-M   'P 1'
#
loop_
_entity.id
_entity.type
_entity.pdbx_description
1 polymer ?
#
loop_
_entity_poly.entity_id
_entity_poly.type
_entity_poly.pdbx_seq_one_letter_code
_entity_poly.pdbx_strand_id
1 'polypeptide(L)'
;AAERSYTLTISQSCPATPEQERKAPFVIPVTLGLVSRDGAALPLQLAGAADGVAQQTLVLTEASASYTFVNIDSEPVPSLLRGFSAPVVLEDGLNADDLLILLAHDSDPFNQWEAGQRLMLQSALDAIQQNKGQIGQPVLSDALIAALSNVLRHPKLDAAFKELVLTLPSENYMADQLDVVDPQRIHALRENMRLQLATALQADWQWAWEAHQHNGAYSPDAKSSGRRALAGLAMGMLCVAAVHSGDAVTPGRVYQQFKDAGNMTDRFNALSALVVSGHALAQDALGLFHKMFQHEALVIDKWFALQASTPDRTGDVLPRVRQLMQHADFSLRNPNRARSLIFSYCSANPAGFHRADAAGYVYWSEQVLALDAINPQVAARLARAMDRWSRLAEPYRSAAKVAIERVAAKADLSNDVREVISRALAAA
;
A
#
# COMPACT_ATOMS: atom_id res chain seq x y z
N ALA A 1 29.31 19.75 -19.10
CA ALA A 1 28.83 19.73 -20.51
C ALA A 1 29.96 19.81 -21.55
N ALA A 2 31.15 20.31 -21.18
CA ALA A 2 32.26 20.38 -22.14
C ALA A 2 32.86 19.00 -22.50
N GLU A 3 32.75 18.01 -21.61
CA GLU A 3 33.35 16.68 -21.78
C GLU A 3 32.39 15.58 -22.25
N ARG A 4 31.07 15.86 -22.37
CA ARG A 4 30.05 14.87 -22.73
C ARG A 4 30.20 13.57 -21.93
N SER A 5 30.50 13.68 -20.64
CA SER A 5 30.68 12.54 -19.73
C SER A 5 29.77 12.66 -18.48
N TYR A 6 29.42 11.52 -17.93
CA TYR A 6 28.68 11.38 -16.69
C TYR A 6 29.39 10.37 -15.79
N THR A 7 29.70 10.76 -14.56
CA THR A 7 30.32 9.86 -13.58
C THR A 7 29.33 9.52 -12.48
N LEU A 8 29.06 8.23 -12.32
CA LEU A 8 28.23 7.66 -11.26
C LEU A 8 29.14 7.04 -10.20
N THR A 9 29.07 7.55 -8.96
CA THR A 9 29.75 6.94 -7.82
C THR A 9 28.74 6.20 -6.98
N ILE A 10 28.97 4.92 -6.74
CA ILE A 10 28.10 4.03 -5.95
C ILE A 10 28.88 3.63 -4.71
N SER A 11 28.27 3.82 -3.52
CA SER A 11 28.81 3.38 -2.24
C SER A 11 27.85 2.42 -1.56
N GLN A 12 28.37 1.50 -0.74
CA GLN A 12 27.55 0.59 0.03
C GLN A 12 27.90 0.63 1.51
N SER A 13 26.92 0.47 2.36
CA SER A 13 27.08 0.31 3.79
C SER A 13 26.10 -0.73 4.34
N CYS A 14 26.44 -1.35 5.46
CA CYS A 14 25.54 -2.24 6.17
C CYS A 14 25.68 -2.00 7.66
N PRO A 15 24.60 -1.73 8.41
CA PRO A 15 24.64 -1.50 9.85
C PRO A 15 25.23 -2.68 10.61
N ALA A 16 25.89 -2.41 11.75
CA ALA A 16 26.33 -3.43 12.69
C ALA A 16 25.13 -4.29 13.15
N THR A 17 25.40 -5.57 13.38
CA THR A 17 24.43 -6.49 14.00
C THR A 17 25.09 -7.16 15.22
N PRO A 18 24.31 -7.71 16.18
CA PRO A 18 24.89 -8.48 17.27
C PRO A 18 25.89 -9.51 16.75
N GLU A 19 27.07 -9.56 17.39
CA GLU A 19 28.20 -10.45 17.04
C GLU A 19 28.92 -10.13 15.70
N GLN A 20 28.47 -9.10 14.95
CA GLN A 20 29.10 -8.64 13.72
C GLN A 20 29.11 -7.11 13.61
N GLU A 21 30.03 -6.46 14.31
CA GLU A 21 30.17 -4.99 14.35
C GLU A 21 30.67 -4.41 13.01
N ARG A 22 31.50 -5.15 12.29
CA ARG A 22 32.07 -4.75 11.00
C ARG A 22 31.71 -5.76 9.93
N LYS A 23 31.21 -5.27 8.81
CA LYS A 23 30.87 -6.10 7.66
C LYS A 23 31.75 -5.72 6.48
N ALA A 24 32.27 -6.74 5.77
CA ALA A 24 32.94 -6.55 4.50
C ALA A 24 31.91 -6.09 3.46
N PRO A 25 32.34 -5.41 2.39
CA PRO A 25 31.47 -5.08 1.25
C PRO A 25 30.82 -6.33 0.68
N PHE A 26 29.54 -6.21 0.29
CA PHE A 26 28.81 -7.25 -0.41
C PHE A 26 29.09 -7.19 -1.91
N VAL A 27 28.82 -8.25 -2.63
CA VAL A 27 28.77 -8.28 -4.08
C VAL A 27 27.37 -7.89 -4.52
N ILE A 28 27.20 -6.65 -5.02
CA ILE A 28 25.91 -6.08 -5.35
C ILE A 28 25.80 -5.82 -6.85
N PRO A 29 24.95 -6.54 -7.59
CA PRO A 29 24.67 -6.22 -8.99
C PRO A 29 23.74 -5.00 -9.06
N VAL A 30 24.20 -3.95 -9.75
CA VAL A 30 23.46 -2.72 -9.99
C VAL A 30 23.16 -2.60 -11.48
N THR A 31 21.96 -3.01 -11.88
CA THR A 31 21.52 -2.83 -13.27
C THR A 31 20.99 -1.42 -13.44
N LEU A 32 21.47 -0.71 -14.47
CA LEU A 32 21.09 0.69 -14.69
C LEU A 32 20.83 1.02 -16.16
N GLY A 33 20.11 2.11 -16.34
CA GLY A 33 19.91 2.86 -17.56
C GLY A 33 20.07 4.35 -17.30
N LEU A 34 20.15 5.16 -18.34
CA LEU A 34 20.13 6.61 -18.26
C LEU A 34 18.99 7.14 -19.10
N VAL A 35 18.24 8.09 -18.56
CA VAL A 35 17.11 8.77 -19.23
C VAL A 35 17.45 10.25 -19.30
N SER A 36 17.32 10.85 -20.50
CA SER A 36 17.52 12.30 -20.65
C SER A 36 16.35 13.11 -20.05
N ARG A 37 16.56 14.40 -19.86
CA ARG A 37 15.51 15.31 -19.33
C ARG A 37 14.26 15.40 -20.21
N ASP A 38 14.38 15.11 -21.52
CA ASP A 38 13.27 15.04 -22.48
C ASP A 38 12.68 13.63 -22.64
N GLY A 39 13.13 12.66 -21.82
CA GLY A 39 12.59 11.32 -21.75
C GLY A 39 13.20 10.30 -22.73
N ALA A 40 14.24 10.66 -23.47
CA ALA A 40 14.92 9.71 -24.36
C ALA A 40 15.87 8.80 -23.57
N ALA A 41 15.96 7.51 -23.95
CA ALA A 41 16.98 6.62 -23.42
C ALA A 41 18.36 7.03 -23.93
N LEU A 42 19.33 7.22 -23.04
CA LEU A 42 20.70 7.54 -23.37
C LEU A 42 21.57 6.27 -23.40
N PRO A 43 22.44 6.10 -24.38
CA PRO A 43 23.34 4.95 -24.44
C PRO A 43 24.36 4.99 -23.30
N LEU A 44 24.57 3.86 -22.65
CA LEU A 44 25.58 3.64 -21.63
C LEU A 44 26.87 3.17 -22.32
N GLN A 45 27.86 4.04 -22.44
CA GLN A 45 29.19 3.69 -22.92
C GLN A 45 30.22 3.97 -21.84
N LEU A 46 30.70 2.93 -21.16
CA LEU A 46 31.78 3.09 -20.19
C LEU A 46 33.05 3.61 -20.86
N ALA A 47 33.82 4.44 -20.17
CA ALA A 47 35.11 4.91 -20.65
C ALA A 47 36.01 3.69 -20.97
N GLY A 48 36.48 3.64 -22.21
CA GLY A 48 37.28 2.52 -22.74
C GLY A 48 36.48 1.39 -23.42
N ALA A 49 35.14 1.42 -23.37
CA ALA A 49 34.31 0.48 -24.14
C ALA A 49 34.13 0.94 -25.60
N ALA A 50 34.03 0.00 -26.53
CA ALA A 50 33.86 0.30 -27.93
C ALA A 50 32.46 0.86 -28.26
N ASP A 51 31.41 0.27 -27.67
CA ASP A 51 30.01 0.54 -27.98
C ASP A 51 29.20 0.90 -26.73
N GLY A 52 28.12 1.66 -26.92
CA GLY A 52 27.12 1.95 -25.90
C GLY A 52 25.98 0.93 -25.91
N VAL A 53 25.44 0.62 -24.73
CA VAL A 53 24.28 -0.28 -24.53
C VAL A 53 23.12 0.48 -23.88
N ALA A 54 21.91 0.00 -24.07
CA ALA A 54 20.73 0.64 -23.46
C ALA A 54 20.62 0.39 -21.94
N GLN A 55 21.20 -0.72 -21.47
CA GLN A 55 21.18 -1.13 -20.06
C GLN A 55 22.47 -1.90 -19.75
N GLN A 56 23.02 -1.70 -18.56
CA GLN A 56 24.21 -2.38 -18.09
C GLN A 56 24.11 -2.78 -16.64
N THR A 57 24.69 -3.92 -16.27
CA THR A 57 24.85 -4.33 -14.88
C THR A 57 26.28 -4.07 -14.42
N LEU A 58 26.42 -3.18 -13.45
CA LEU A 58 27.68 -2.96 -12.73
C LEU A 58 27.70 -3.89 -11.52
N VAL A 59 28.86 -4.46 -11.20
CA VAL A 59 29.01 -5.31 -10.01
C VAL A 59 29.88 -4.55 -9.01
N LEU A 60 29.23 -4.07 -7.93
CA LEU A 60 29.91 -3.37 -6.84
C LEU A 60 30.44 -4.42 -5.85
N THR A 61 31.77 -4.49 -5.72
CA THR A 61 32.46 -5.41 -4.79
C THR A 61 33.22 -4.69 -3.68
N GLU A 62 33.41 -3.39 -3.86
CA GLU A 62 34.13 -2.52 -2.92
C GLU A 62 33.15 -1.64 -2.13
N ALA A 63 33.62 -1.01 -1.07
CA ALA A 63 32.81 -0.06 -0.29
C ALA A 63 32.32 1.14 -1.13
N SER A 64 33.10 1.51 -2.16
CA SER A 64 32.72 2.55 -3.13
C SER A 64 33.43 2.31 -4.46
N ALA A 65 32.76 2.60 -5.58
CA ALA A 65 33.32 2.56 -6.91
C ALA A 65 32.71 3.65 -7.80
N SER A 66 33.51 4.21 -8.72
CA SER A 66 33.09 5.22 -9.68
C SER A 66 33.16 4.69 -11.10
N TYR A 67 32.11 4.97 -11.88
CA TYR A 67 31.95 4.54 -13.25
C TYR A 67 31.69 5.76 -14.12
N THR A 68 32.53 5.97 -15.16
CA THR A 68 32.39 7.11 -16.07
C THR A 68 31.83 6.65 -17.38
N PHE A 69 30.72 7.24 -17.78
CA PHE A 69 30.08 7.07 -19.08
C PHE A 69 30.48 8.25 -19.99
N VAL A 70 30.77 7.94 -21.23
CA VAL A 70 31.17 8.92 -22.26
C VAL A 70 30.10 9.04 -23.35
N ASN A 71 30.20 10.08 -24.18
CA ASN A 71 29.24 10.38 -25.25
C ASN A 71 27.81 10.64 -24.75
N ILE A 72 27.67 11.22 -23.56
CA ILE A 72 26.39 11.63 -22.97
C ILE A 72 26.02 13.02 -23.52
N ASP A 73 24.95 13.08 -24.31
CA ASP A 73 24.56 14.29 -25.04
C ASP A 73 23.78 15.30 -24.20
N SER A 74 23.16 14.86 -23.10
CA SER A 74 22.38 15.70 -22.18
C SER A 74 22.55 15.24 -20.72
N GLU A 75 22.20 16.08 -19.77
CA GLU A 75 22.18 15.71 -18.36
C GLU A 75 21.25 14.52 -18.14
N PRO A 76 21.74 13.36 -17.63
CA PRO A 76 20.94 12.18 -17.47
C PRO A 76 20.27 12.13 -16.11
N VAL A 77 19.11 11.46 -16.05
CA VAL A 77 18.49 10.93 -14.83
C VAL A 77 18.86 9.44 -14.75
N PRO A 78 19.60 9.00 -13.71
CA PRO A 78 19.99 7.60 -13.58
C PRO A 78 18.78 6.76 -13.13
N SER A 79 18.51 5.69 -13.87
CA SER A 79 17.54 4.64 -13.52
C SER A 79 18.33 3.47 -12.95
N LEU A 80 18.35 3.33 -11.63
CA LEU A 80 19.18 2.37 -10.90
C LEU A 80 18.37 1.16 -10.42
N LEU A 81 19.05 0.01 -10.20
CA LEU A 81 18.45 -1.24 -9.74
C LEU A 81 17.31 -1.76 -10.64
N ARG A 82 17.41 -1.54 -11.94
CA ARG A 82 16.42 -2.03 -12.92
C ARG A 82 16.13 -3.51 -12.74
N GLY A 83 14.86 -3.88 -12.89
CA GLY A 83 14.41 -5.25 -12.68
C GLY A 83 14.61 -5.75 -11.24
N PHE A 84 14.73 -4.83 -10.25
CA PHE A 84 15.05 -5.17 -8.87
C PHE A 84 16.33 -6.00 -8.75
N SER A 85 17.41 -5.53 -9.39
CA SER A 85 18.67 -6.29 -9.54
C SER A 85 19.37 -6.61 -8.22
N ALA A 86 19.07 -5.89 -7.12
CA ALA A 86 19.55 -6.22 -5.78
C ALA A 86 18.56 -5.80 -4.69
N PRO A 87 18.37 -6.60 -3.61
CA PRO A 87 17.48 -6.28 -2.49
C PRO A 87 18.17 -5.35 -1.48
N VAL A 88 18.36 -4.10 -1.86
CA VAL A 88 19.03 -3.06 -1.05
C VAL A 88 18.12 -1.85 -0.89
N VAL A 89 18.37 -1.02 0.12
CA VAL A 89 17.78 0.31 0.22
C VAL A 89 18.62 1.24 -0.64
N LEU A 90 17.99 1.91 -1.60
CA LEU A 90 18.64 2.85 -2.50
C LEU A 90 18.46 4.29 -2.01
N GLU A 91 19.59 4.99 -1.84
CA GLU A 91 19.65 6.43 -1.58
C GLU A 91 20.33 7.09 -2.78
N ASP A 92 19.55 7.54 -3.75
CA ASP A 92 20.03 8.06 -5.04
C ASP A 92 20.05 9.60 -5.13
N GLY A 93 19.39 10.28 -4.17
CA GLY A 93 19.29 11.74 -4.15
C GLY A 93 18.43 12.34 -5.27
N LEU A 94 17.62 11.54 -5.98
CA LEU A 94 16.73 12.04 -7.02
C LEU A 94 15.64 12.95 -6.41
N ASN A 95 15.43 14.09 -7.07
CA ASN A 95 14.37 15.02 -6.71
C ASN A 95 13.04 14.66 -7.41
N ALA A 96 11.98 15.43 -7.11
CA ALA A 96 10.65 15.19 -7.67
C ALA A 96 10.60 15.27 -9.20
N ASP A 97 11.35 16.20 -9.81
CA ASP A 97 11.40 16.34 -11.27
C ASP A 97 12.09 15.14 -11.93
N ASP A 98 13.15 14.60 -11.30
CA ASP A 98 13.83 13.39 -11.76
C ASP A 98 12.88 12.18 -11.70
N LEU A 99 12.16 12.03 -10.59
CA LEU A 99 11.20 10.94 -10.42
C LEU A 99 10.01 11.05 -11.40
N LEU A 100 9.55 12.27 -11.73
CA LEU A 100 8.51 12.48 -12.76
C LEU A 100 9.01 12.01 -14.15
N ILE A 101 10.29 12.27 -14.48
CA ILE A 101 10.88 11.78 -15.73
C ILE A 101 10.93 10.25 -15.74
N LEU A 102 11.39 9.61 -14.65
CA LEU A 102 11.41 8.14 -14.57
C LEU A 102 10.00 7.55 -14.65
N LEU A 103 9.03 8.11 -13.94
CA LEU A 103 7.64 7.67 -13.98
C LEU A 103 7.07 7.72 -15.40
N ALA A 104 7.37 8.78 -16.15
CA ALA A 104 6.81 9.00 -17.48
C ALA A 104 7.54 8.22 -18.59
N HIS A 105 8.86 8.04 -18.49
CA HIS A 105 9.70 7.68 -19.61
C HIS A 105 10.64 6.49 -19.38
N ASP A 106 10.80 6.01 -18.14
CA ASP A 106 11.67 4.84 -17.93
C ASP A 106 11.13 3.63 -18.71
N SER A 107 12.01 2.88 -19.32
CA SER A 107 11.67 1.64 -20.00
C SER A 107 11.59 0.43 -19.04
N ASP A 108 12.08 0.59 -17.81
CA ASP A 108 11.98 -0.44 -16.76
C ASP A 108 10.71 -0.27 -15.96
N PRO A 109 9.78 -1.24 -15.96
CA PRO A 109 8.50 -1.11 -15.27
C PRO A 109 8.65 -1.08 -13.74
N PHE A 110 9.70 -1.72 -13.17
CA PHE A 110 9.94 -1.62 -11.74
C PHE A 110 10.29 -0.20 -11.32
N ASN A 111 11.20 0.45 -12.06
CA ASN A 111 11.62 1.82 -11.77
C ASN A 111 10.51 2.85 -12.05
N GLN A 112 9.67 2.64 -13.07
CA GLN A 112 8.47 3.47 -13.26
C GLN A 112 7.52 3.39 -12.05
N TRP A 113 7.24 2.16 -11.57
CA TRP A 113 6.40 1.95 -10.40
C TRP A 113 7.01 2.58 -9.14
N GLU A 114 8.29 2.34 -8.90
CA GLU A 114 9.03 2.87 -7.74
C GLU A 114 9.02 4.40 -7.74
N ALA A 115 9.25 5.05 -8.88
CA ALA A 115 9.19 6.51 -9.01
C ALA A 115 7.81 7.05 -8.66
N GLY A 116 6.73 6.41 -9.13
CA GLY A 116 5.36 6.78 -8.78
C GLY A 116 5.06 6.61 -7.29
N GLN A 117 5.47 5.50 -6.68
CA GLN A 117 5.30 5.24 -5.26
C GLN A 117 6.08 6.24 -4.40
N ARG A 118 7.34 6.55 -4.76
CA ARG A 118 8.17 7.54 -4.06
C ARG A 118 7.57 8.93 -4.13
N LEU A 119 7.06 9.37 -5.28
CA LEU A 119 6.41 10.68 -5.43
C LEU A 119 5.16 10.80 -4.56
N MET A 120 4.30 9.78 -4.55
CA MET A 120 3.10 9.78 -3.71
C MET A 120 3.45 9.72 -2.22
N LEU A 121 4.43 8.90 -1.85
CA LEU A 121 4.91 8.79 -0.47
C LEU A 121 5.53 10.11 0.00
N GLN A 122 6.43 10.72 -0.79
CA GLN A 122 7.08 11.99 -0.44
C GLN A 122 6.04 13.10 -0.27
N SER A 123 5.05 13.19 -1.17
CA SER A 123 3.94 14.15 -1.04
C SER A 123 3.19 13.98 0.28
N ALA A 124 2.97 12.73 0.72
CA ALA A 124 2.32 12.44 2.00
C ALA A 124 3.21 12.84 3.19
N LEU A 125 4.50 12.48 3.17
CA LEU A 125 5.44 12.78 4.26
C LEU A 125 5.64 14.30 4.40
N ASP A 126 5.80 15.03 3.31
CA ASP A 126 5.92 16.49 3.30
C ASP A 126 4.66 17.16 3.89
N ALA A 127 3.47 16.65 3.52
CA ALA A 127 2.22 17.17 4.07
C ALA A 127 2.09 16.89 5.58
N ILE A 128 2.58 15.75 6.07
CA ILE A 128 2.63 15.44 7.51
C ILE A 128 3.57 16.41 8.22
N GLN A 129 4.80 16.57 7.73
CA GLN A 129 5.81 17.44 8.34
C GLN A 129 5.39 18.91 8.37
N GLN A 130 4.73 19.38 7.30
CA GLN A 130 4.26 20.76 7.18
C GLN A 130 2.91 21.01 7.85
N ASN A 131 2.32 20.00 8.47
CA ASN A 131 0.96 20.02 9.02
C ASN A 131 -0.12 20.49 8.01
N LYS A 132 0.04 20.09 6.74
CA LYS A 132 -0.84 20.38 5.62
C LYS A 132 -1.67 19.15 5.24
N GLY A 133 -2.51 19.26 4.23
CA GLY A 133 -3.29 18.14 3.68
C GLY A 133 -4.54 17.85 4.49
N GLN A 134 -5.17 18.84 5.10
CA GLN A 134 -6.53 18.75 5.59
C GLN A 134 -7.48 18.51 4.42
N ILE A 135 -8.67 17.96 4.68
CA ILE A 135 -9.68 17.71 3.64
C ILE A 135 -9.90 18.99 2.81
N GLY A 136 -9.78 18.86 1.50
CA GLY A 136 -9.90 19.97 0.54
C GLY A 136 -8.61 20.74 0.25
N GLN A 137 -7.51 20.45 0.94
CA GLN A 137 -6.18 20.98 0.57
C GLN A 137 -5.45 19.98 -0.34
N PRO A 138 -4.89 20.41 -1.48
CA PRO A 138 -4.15 19.50 -2.36
C PRO A 138 -2.90 18.95 -1.66
N VAL A 139 -2.69 17.64 -1.83
CA VAL A 139 -1.50 16.91 -1.35
C VAL A 139 -0.61 16.52 -2.53
N LEU A 140 -1.22 15.99 -3.58
CA LEU A 140 -0.54 15.62 -4.80
C LEU A 140 -0.42 16.84 -5.73
N SER A 141 0.74 17.04 -6.34
CA SER A 141 0.96 18.11 -7.30
C SER A 141 0.23 17.84 -8.61
N ASP A 142 -0.12 18.91 -9.34
CA ASP A 142 -0.75 18.81 -10.67
C ASP A 142 0.14 18.03 -11.65
N ALA A 143 1.46 18.19 -11.55
CA ALA A 143 2.42 17.46 -12.38
C ALA A 143 2.34 15.95 -12.12
N LEU A 144 2.26 15.53 -10.87
CA LEU A 144 2.10 14.10 -10.53
C LEU A 144 0.75 13.56 -10.99
N ILE A 145 -0.33 14.29 -10.80
CA ILE A 145 -1.67 13.90 -11.28
C ILE A 145 -1.66 13.73 -12.80
N ALA A 146 -1.05 14.66 -13.53
CA ALA A 146 -0.92 14.57 -14.98
C ALA A 146 -0.06 13.37 -15.43
N ALA A 147 1.04 13.08 -14.72
CA ALA A 147 1.87 11.90 -14.98
C ALA A 147 1.09 10.59 -14.74
N LEU A 148 0.31 10.52 -13.66
CA LEU A 148 -0.55 9.36 -13.37
C LEU A 148 -1.67 9.18 -14.41
N SER A 149 -2.28 10.28 -14.91
CA SER A 149 -3.21 10.24 -16.04
C SER A 149 -2.56 9.67 -17.29
N ASN A 150 -1.34 10.10 -17.60
CA ASN A 150 -0.58 9.59 -18.74
C ASN A 150 -0.29 8.09 -18.61
N VAL A 151 0.09 7.60 -17.42
CA VAL A 151 0.25 6.17 -17.15
C VAL A 151 -1.07 5.43 -17.37
N LEU A 152 -2.18 5.94 -16.83
CA LEU A 152 -3.50 5.32 -16.98
C LEU A 152 -3.92 5.20 -18.44
N ARG A 153 -3.69 6.24 -19.25
CA ARG A 153 -4.03 6.30 -20.67
C ARG A 153 -2.98 5.66 -21.59
N HIS A 154 -1.83 5.29 -21.08
CA HIS A 154 -0.72 4.81 -21.91
C HIS A 154 -1.12 3.54 -22.72
N PRO A 155 -0.97 3.54 -24.08
CA PRO A 155 -1.52 2.48 -24.91
C PRO A 155 -0.77 1.14 -24.81
N LYS A 156 0.50 1.14 -24.39
CA LYS A 156 1.36 -0.05 -24.36
C LYS A 156 1.51 -0.68 -22.98
N LEU A 157 1.24 0.06 -21.90
CA LEU A 157 1.34 -0.49 -20.54
C LEU A 157 0.17 -1.43 -20.28
N ASP A 158 0.46 -2.59 -19.68
CA ASP A 158 -0.58 -3.54 -19.33
C ASP A 158 -1.43 -3.05 -18.14
N ALA A 159 -2.63 -3.62 -18.02
CA ALA A 159 -3.61 -3.15 -17.02
C ALA A 159 -3.19 -3.47 -15.58
N ALA A 160 -2.47 -4.58 -15.34
CA ALA A 160 -1.99 -4.92 -14.01
C ALA A 160 -0.93 -3.92 -13.55
N PHE A 161 0.01 -3.56 -14.44
CA PHE A 161 1.02 -2.56 -14.14
C PHE A 161 0.39 -1.18 -13.85
N LYS A 162 -0.58 -0.75 -14.66
CA LYS A 162 -1.31 0.51 -14.41
C LYS A 162 -1.98 0.53 -13.04
N GLU A 163 -2.65 -0.55 -12.67
CA GLU A 163 -3.29 -0.68 -11.35
C GLU A 163 -2.27 -0.54 -10.23
N LEU A 164 -1.11 -1.19 -10.32
CA LEU A 164 -0.06 -1.11 -9.31
C LEU A 164 0.51 0.31 -9.17
N VAL A 165 0.80 1.00 -10.27
CA VAL A 165 1.33 2.38 -10.25
C VAL A 165 0.31 3.35 -9.64
N LEU A 166 -0.98 3.18 -9.95
CA LEU A 166 -2.06 4.08 -9.54
C LEU A 166 -2.60 3.80 -8.13
N THR A 167 -2.17 2.69 -7.51
CA THR A 167 -2.55 2.35 -6.15
C THR A 167 -1.74 3.18 -5.15
N LEU A 168 -2.42 3.93 -4.29
CA LEU A 168 -1.77 4.74 -3.25
C LEU A 168 -0.98 3.88 -2.26
N PRO A 169 0.18 4.34 -1.78
CA PRO A 169 0.90 3.71 -0.68
C PRO A 169 -0.01 3.38 0.50
N SER A 170 0.23 2.25 1.17
CA SER A 170 -0.58 1.87 2.32
C SER A 170 -0.27 2.75 3.54
N GLU A 171 -1.24 2.89 4.46
CA GLU A 171 -1.04 3.62 5.72
C GLU A 171 0.12 3.04 6.54
N ASN A 172 0.27 1.71 6.54
CA ASN A 172 1.37 1.04 7.22
C ASN A 172 2.72 1.39 6.59
N TYR A 173 2.80 1.45 5.25
CA TYR A 173 4.04 1.83 4.56
C TYR A 173 4.41 3.30 4.81
N MET A 174 3.43 4.20 4.85
CA MET A 174 3.64 5.59 5.26
C MET A 174 4.13 5.69 6.71
N ALA A 175 3.53 4.92 7.63
CA ALA A 175 3.90 4.85 9.03
C ALA A 175 5.33 4.33 9.25
N ASP A 176 5.79 3.41 8.39
CA ASP A 176 7.15 2.86 8.46
C ASP A 176 8.24 3.92 8.21
N GLN A 177 7.92 5.00 7.51
CA GLN A 177 8.84 6.10 7.19
C GLN A 177 8.90 7.20 8.26
N LEU A 178 8.09 7.12 9.33
CA LEU A 178 7.98 8.15 10.36
C LEU A 178 8.56 7.66 11.68
N ASP A 179 9.30 8.49 12.39
CA ASP A 179 9.79 8.20 13.75
C ASP A 179 8.66 8.19 14.77
N VAL A 180 7.72 9.15 14.63
CA VAL A 180 6.51 9.26 15.45
C VAL A 180 5.29 9.12 14.55
N VAL A 181 4.42 8.16 14.86
CA VAL A 181 3.28 7.75 14.04
C VAL A 181 1.98 8.26 14.64
N ASP A 182 1.30 9.16 13.94
CA ASP A 182 -0.10 9.50 14.20
C ASP A 182 -1.00 8.78 13.17
N PRO A 183 -1.67 7.67 13.54
CA PRO A 183 -2.47 6.88 12.62
C PRO A 183 -3.67 7.64 12.05
N GLN A 184 -4.28 8.52 12.85
CA GLN A 184 -5.43 9.33 12.40
C GLN A 184 -5.01 10.35 11.35
N ARG A 185 -3.83 10.94 11.55
CA ARG A 185 -3.26 11.90 10.62
C ARG A 185 -2.92 11.26 9.28
N ILE A 186 -2.27 10.09 9.31
CA ILE A 186 -1.93 9.31 8.10
C ILE A 186 -3.21 8.93 7.34
N HIS A 187 -4.21 8.43 8.05
CA HIS A 187 -5.50 8.06 7.46
C HIS A 187 -6.18 9.23 6.77
N ALA A 188 -6.36 10.34 7.48
CA ALA A 188 -7.01 11.53 6.94
C ALA A 188 -6.30 12.04 5.67
N LEU A 189 -4.98 12.03 5.69
CA LEU A 189 -4.16 12.43 4.57
C LEU A 189 -4.33 11.49 3.36
N ARG A 190 -4.27 10.19 3.59
CA ARG A 190 -4.41 9.18 2.52
C ARG A 190 -5.81 9.21 1.91
N GLU A 191 -6.86 9.41 2.71
CA GLU A 191 -8.23 9.58 2.20
C GLU A 191 -8.37 10.87 1.38
N ASN A 192 -7.68 11.96 1.78
CA ASN A 192 -7.63 13.19 0.99
C ASN A 192 -6.91 12.98 -0.36
N MET A 193 -5.75 12.28 -0.37
CA MET A 193 -5.06 11.90 -1.62
C MET A 193 -5.96 11.04 -2.52
N ARG A 194 -6.68 10.10 -1.95
CA ARG A 194 -7.64 9.25 -2.69
C ARG A 194 -8.74 10.10 -3.32
N LEU A 195 -9.33 11.03 -2.55
CA LEU A 195 -10.37 11.92 -3.05
C LEU A 195 -9.82 12.82 -4.16
N GLN A 196 -8.61 13.36 -4.01
CA GLN A 196 -7.97 14.19 -5.01
C GLN A 196 -7.77 13.43 -6.34
N LEU A 197 -7.25 12.19 -6.29
CA LEU A 197 -7.11 11.35 -7.50
C LEU A 197 -8.46 10.95 -8.09
N ALA A 198 -9.43 10.61 -7.24
CA ALA A 198 -10.77 10.21 -7.67
C ALA A 198 -11.47 11.32 -8.45
N THR A 199 -11.35 12.56 -7.98
CA THR A 199 -12.00 13.73 -8.60
C THR A 199 -11.20 14.26 -9.78
N ALA A 200 -9.89 14.42 -9.66
CA ALA A 200 -9.05 14.96 -10.72
C ALA A 200 -9.02 14.08 -11.98
N LEU A 201 -9.04 12.76 -11.81
CA LEU A 201 -8.98 11.79 -12.90
C LEU A 201 -10.34 11.12 -13.20
N GLN A 202 -11.46 11.76 -12.85
CA GLN A 202 -12.79 11.14 -12.97
C GLN A 202 -13.09 10.62 -14.38
N ALA A 203 -12.80 11.40 -15.41
CA ALA A 203 -12.99 10.97 -16.81
C ALA A 203 -12.07 9.81 -17.23
N ASP A 204 -10.86 9.78 -16.67
CA ASP A 204 -9.89 8.72 -16.91
C ASP A 204 -10.30 7.42 -16.21
N TRP A 205 -10.82 7.50 -14.98
CA TRP A 205 -11.37 6.36 -14.26
C TRP A 205 -12.62 5.80 -14.97
N GLN A 206 -13.49 6.67 -15.49
CA GLN A 206 -14.66 6.23 -16.26
C GLN A 206 -14.24 5.44 -17.51
N TRP A 207 -13.28 5.97 -18.25
CA TRP A 207 -12.71 5.27 -19.40
C TRP A 207 -12.07 3.94 -18.99
N ALA A 208 -11.26 3.92 -17.92
CA ALA A 208 -10.58 2.71 -17.47
C ALA A 208 -11.58 1.62 -17.08
N TRP A 209 -12.64 1.98 -16.37
CA TRP A 209 -13.71 1.05 -16.03
C TRP A 209 -14.38 0.47 -17.28
N GLU A 210 -14.77 1.31 -18.25
CA GLU A 210 -15.44 0.89 -19.46
C GLU A 210 -14.55 0.07 -20.41
N ALA A 211 -13.32 0.52 -20.65
CA ALA A 211 -12.37 -0.13 -21.54
C ALA A 211 -11.86 -1.50 -21.03
N HIS A 212 -11.93 -1.74 -19.73
CA HIS A 212 -11.42 -2.97 -19.11
C HIS A 212 -12.56 -3.92 -18.66
N GLN A 213 -13.80 -3.64 -19.02
CA GLN A 213 -14.90 -4.61 -18.89
C GLN A 213 -14.58 -5.92 -19.63
N HIS A 214 -14.94 -7.04 -19.04
CA HIS A 214 -14.74 -8.35 -19.65
C HIS A 214 -16.09 -9.06 -19.78
N ASN A 215 -16.58 -9.20 -21.00
CA ASN A 215 -17.90 -9.79 -21.31
C ASN A 215 -17.80 -11.27 -21.75
N GLY A 216 -16.66 -11.93 -21.53
CA GLY A 216 -16.41 -13.30 -21.90
C GLY A 216 -16.44 -14.29 -20.72
N ALA A 217 -16.14 -15.56 -21.01
CA ALA A 217 -15.94 -16.56 -19.96
C ALA A 217 -14.79 -16.14 -19.02
N TYR A 218 -14.91 -16.50 -17.74
CA TYR A 218 -13.85 -16.22 -16.77
C TYR A 218 -12.54 -16.91 -17.18
N SER A 219 -11.45 -16.16 -17.13
CA SER A 219 -10.09 -16.67 -17.30
C SER A 219 -9.17 -16.10 -16.21
N PRO A 220 -8.35 -16.94 -15.57
CA PRO A 220 -7.38 -16.51 -14.55
C PRO A 220 -6.05 -16.02 -15.14
N ASP A 221 -5.92 -15.93 -16.47
CA ASP A 221 -4.69 -15.47 -17.11
C ASP A 221 -4.30 -14.03 -16.68
N ALA A 222 -3.01 -13.70 -16.80
CA ALA A 222 -2.47 -12.43 -16.32
C ALA A 222 -3.15 -11.20 -16.97
N LYS A 223 -3.45 -11.26 -18.27
CA LYS A 223 -4.08 -10.14 -18.98
C LYS A 223 -5.51 -9.90 -18.50
N SER A 224 -6.31 -10.95 -18.39
CA SER A 224 -7.69 -10.87 -17.89
C SER A 224 -7.73 -10.47 -16.41
N SER A 225 -6.81 -10.98 -15.59
CA SER A 225 -6.68 -10.62 -14.18
C SER A 225 -6.29 -9.15 -14.01
N GLY A 226 -5.32 -8.66 -14.77
CA GLY A 226 -4.92 -7.25 -14.76
C GLY A 226 -6.06 -6.31 -15.18
N ARG A 227 -6.83 -6.67 -16.21
CA ARG A 227 -8.02 -5.90 -16.61
C ARG A 227 -9.05 -5.79 -15.49
N ARG A 228 -9.35 -6.90 -14.80
CA ARG A 228 -10.26 -6.89 -13.65
C ARG A 228 -9.73 -6.06 -12.48
N ALA A 229 -8.42 -6.10 -12.22
CA ALA A 229 -7.80 -5.30 -11.17
C ALA A 229 -7.93 -3.79 -11.46
N LEU A 230 -7.57 -3.35 -12.66
CA LEU A 230 -7.68 -1.95 -13.06
C LEU A 230 -9.14 -1.47 -13.10
N ALA A 231 -10.06 -2.28 -13.62
CA ALA A 231 -11.50 -1.96 -13.58
C ALA A 231 -12.02 -1.84 -12.13
N GLY A 232 -11.54 -2.71 -11.23
CA GLY A 232 -11.87 -2.67 -9.80
C GLY A 232 -11.37 -1.40 -9.11
N LEU A 233 -10.12 -1.01 -9.38
CA LEU A 233 -9.56 0.26 -8.88
C LEU A 233 -10.37 1.45 -9.41
N ALA A 234 -10.65 1.48 -10.70
CA ALA A 234 -11.44 2.56 -11.33
C ALA A 234 -12.85 2.67 -10.73
N MET A 235 -13.56 1.56 -10.53
CA MET A 235 -14.86 1.56 -9.84
C MET A 235 -14.75 2.13 -8.42
N GLY A 236 -13.71 1.74 -7.68
CA GLY A 236 -13.47 2.26 -6.33
C GLY A 236 -13.28 3.78 -6.31
N MET A 237 -12.45 4.32 -7.21
CA MET A 237 -12.21 5.75 -7.35
C MET A 237 -13.48 6.52 -7.78
N LEU A 238 -14.23 5.98 -8.74
CA LEU A 238 -15.50 6.56 -9.17
C LEU A 238 -16.54 6.59 -8.05
N CYS A 239 -16.65 5.54 -7.23
CA CYS A 239 -17.54 5.53 -6.08
C CYS A 239 -17.13 6.57 -5.03
N VAL A 240 -15.83 6.78 -4.79
CA VAL A 240 -15.34 7.84 -3.89
C VAL A 240 -15.73 9.23 -4.42
N ALA A 241 -15.49 9.50 -5.70
CA ALA A 241 -15.90 10.76 -6.33
C ALA A 241 -17.42 10.97 -6.28
N ALA A 242 -18.20 9.92 -6.53
CA ALA A 242 -19.66 9.93 -6.51
C ALA A 242 -20.22 10.25 -5.12
N VAL A 243 -19.69 9.62 -4.06
CA VAL A 243 -20.10 9.92 -2.67
C VAL A 243 -19.79 11.38 -2.32
N HIS A 244 -18.65 11.91 -2.77
CA HIS A 244 -18.26 13.29 -2.51
C HIS A 244 -19.16 14.30 -3.26
N SER A 245 -19.52 14.02 -4.52
CA SER A 245 -20.35 14.90 -5.36
C SER A 245 -21.86 14.72 -5.17
N GLY A 246 -22.30 13.66 -4.50
CA GLY A 246 -23.72 13.29 -4.39
C GLY A 246 -24.27 12.61 -5.66
N ASP A 247 -23.40 12.09 -6.54
CA ASP A 247 -23.82 11.29 -7.71
C ASP A 247 -24.38 9.93 -7.28
N ALA A 248 -25.64 9.67 -7.59
CA ALA A 248 -26.29 8.38 -7.33
C ALA A 248 -26.21 7.40 -8.51
N VAL A 249 -25.87 7.89 -9.71
CA VAL A 249 -25.90 7.06 -10.94
C VAL A 249 -24.73 6.07 -10.94
N THR A 250 -23.52 6.54 -10.69
CA THR A 250 -22.31 5.69 -10.70
C THR A 250 -22.41 4.55 -9.69
N PRO A 251 -22.70 4.78 -8.39
CA PRO A 251 -22.88 3.67 -7.44
C PRO A 251 -24.05 2.73 -7.81
N GLY A 252 -25.12 3.25 -8.41
CA GLY A 252 -26.21 2.43 -8.94
C GLY A 252 -25.76 1.47 -10.04
N ARG A 253 -24.93 1.94 -10.98
CA ARG A 253 -24.30 1.10 -12.02
C ARG A 253 -23.36 0.04 -11.42
N VAL A 254 -22.55 0.41 -10.42
CA VAL A 254 -21.66 -0.53 -9.71
C VAL A 254 -22.48 -1.59 -8.97
N TYR A 255 -23.57 -1.20 -8.32
CA TYR A 255 -24.49 -2.15 -7.66
C TYR A 255 -25.13 -3.10 -8.66
N GLN A 256 -25.51 -2.61 -9.86
CA GLN A 256 -26.01 -3.48 -10.91
C GLN A 256 -24.93 -4.46 -11.39
N GLN A 257 -23.69 -3.99 -11.61
CA GLN A 257 -22.57 -4.87 -11.96
C GLN A 257 -22.29 -5.92 -10.86
N PHE A 258 -22.40 -5.55 -9.58
CA PHE A 258 -22.33 -6.50 -8.46
C PHE A 258 -23.36 -7.63 -8.61
N LYS A 259 -24.60 -7.32 -8.96
CA LYS A 259 -25.67 -8.33 -9.14
C LYS A 259 -25.43 -9.21 -10.34
N ASP A 260 -24.99 -8.65 -11.45
CA ASP A 260 -24.87 -9.32 -12.76
C ASP A 260 -23.53 -10.05 -12.93
N ALA A 261 -22.55 -9.81 -12.06
CA ALA A 261 -21.20 -10.37 -12.18
C ALA A 261 -21.23 -11.93 -12.29
N GLY A 262 -20.59 -12.45 -13.34
CA GLY A 262 -20.51 -13.89 -13.62
C GLY A 262 -19.36 -14.60 -12.87
N ASN A 263 -18.53 -13.87 -12.12
CA ASN A 263 -17.43 -14.45 -11.37
C ASN A 263 -17.21 -13.70 -10.04
N MET A 264 -16.48 -14.35 -9.12
CA MET A 264 -16.23 -13.83 -7.78
C MET A 264 -15.40 -12.54 -7.80
N THR A 265 -14.40 -12.42 -8.67
CA THR A 265 -13.50 -11.26 -8.69
C THR A 265 -14.26 -9.98 -9.04
N ASP A 266 -15.04 -10.00 -10.13
CA ASP A 266 -15.82 -8.83 -10.55
C ASP A 266 -16.90 -8.48 -9.52
N ARG A 267 -17.57 -9.50 -8.95
CA ARG A 267 -18.57 -9.31 -7.90
C ARG A 267 -17.96 -8.68 -6.65
N PHE A 268 -16.83 -9.19 -6.20
CA PHE A 268 -16.17 -8.70 -5.00
C PHE A 268 -15.54 -7.30 -5.20
N ASN A 269 -15.02 -7.00 -6.41
CA ASN A 269 -14.55 -5.66 -6.75
C ASN A 269 -15.69 -4.63 -6.66
N ALA A 270 -16.85 -4.93 -7.22
CA ALA A 270 -18.02 -4.05 -7.16
C ALA A 270 -18.54 -3.89 -5.71
N LEU A 271 -18.62 -4.99 -4.95
CA LEU A 271 -18.95 -4.94 -3.52
C LEU A 271 -17.97 -4.06 -2.75
N SER A 272 -16.65 -4.26 -2.96
CA SER A 272 -15.61 -3.49 -2.29
C SER A 272 -15.68 -2.00 -2.62
N ALA A 273 -15.96 -1.63 -3.87
CA ALA A 273 -16.13 -0.24 -4.28
C ALA A 273 -17.25 0.46 -3.51
N LEU A 274 -18.40 -0.19 -3.34
CA LEU A 274 -19.53 0.34 -2.57
C LEU A 274 -19.21 0.44 -1.07
N VAL A 275 -18.63 -0.60 -0.50
CA VAL A 275 -18.34 -0.68 0.94
C VAL A 275 -17.24 0.31 1.32
N VAL A 276 -16.12 0.33 0.59
CA VAL A 276 -14.97 1.20 0.89
C VAL A 276 -15.30 2.67 0.65
N SER A 277 -16.16 3.01 -0.32
CA SER A 277 -16.63 4.39 -0.50
C SER A 277 -17.61 4.85 0.58
N GLY A 278 -18.23 3.92 1.32
CA GLY A 278 -19.26 4.23 2.33
C GLY A 278 -20.61 4.59 1.72
N HIS A 279 -20.91 4.16 0.49
CA HIS A 279 -22.19 4.46 -0.16
C HIS A 279 -23.34 3.69 0.48
N ALA A 280 -24.54 4.26 0.50
CA ALA A 280 -25.73 3.68 1.14
C ALA A 280 -26.08 2.26 0.62
N LEU A 281 -25.86 1.97 -0.67
CA LEU A 281 -26.07 0.65 -1.27
C LEU A 281 -25.12 -0.45 -0.73
N ALA A 282 -24.11 -0.10 0.06
CA ALA A 282 -23.15 -1.06 0.63
C ALA A 282 -23.85 -2.09 1.53
N GLN A 283 -24.83 -1.68 2.33
CA GLN A 283 -25.52 -2.60 3.26
C GLN A 283 -26.36 -3.62 2.49
N ASP A 284 -27.09 -3.19 1.47
CA ASP A 284 -27.89 -4.09 0.63
C ASP A 284 -26.98 -5.06 -0.14
N ALA A 285 -25.85 -4.57 -0.66
CA ALA A 285 -24.86 -5.40 -1.35
C ALA A 285 -24.22 -6.45 -0.40
N LEU A 286 -23.85 -6.06 0.83
CA LEU A 286 -23.31 -6.97 1.85
C LEU A 286 -24.32 -8.05 2.25
N GLY A 287 -25.61 -7.69 2.45
CA GLY A 287 -26.68 -8.64 2.76
C GLY A 287 -26.92 -9.62 1.62
N LEU A 288 -26.95 -9.12 0.38
CA LEU A 288 -27.14 -9.98 -0.81
C LEU A 288 -25.93 -10.90 -1.04
N PHE A 289 -24.70 -10.40 -0.86
CA PHE A 289 -23.47 -11.20 -0.96
C PHE A 289 -23.46 -12.33 0.06
N HIS A 290 -23.76 -12.03 1.32
CA HIS A 290 -23.87 -13.05 2.37
C HIS A 290 -24.89 -14.13 2.00
N LYS A 291 -26.10 -13.72 1.57
CA LYS A 291 -27.16 -14.67 1.15
C LYS A 291 -26.72 -15.57 0.01
N MET A 292 -25.95 -15.04 -0.97
CA MET A 292 -25.43 -15.80 -2.10
C MET A 292 -24.41 -16.85 -1.70
N PHE A 293 -23.56 -16.55 -0.70
CA PHE A 293 -22.35 -17.32 -0.40
C PHE A 293 -22.29 -17.84 1.05
N GLN A 294 -23.40 -17.85 1.78
CA GLN A 294 -23.43 -18.27 3.19
C GLN A 294 -22.88 -19.68 3.45
N HIS A 295 -22.88 -20.55 2.44
CA HIS A 295 -22.37 -21.92 2.54
C HIS A 295 -20.90 -22.05 2.08
N GLU A 296 -20.27 -20.95 1.63
CA GLU A 296 -18.92 -20.92 1.10
C GLU A 296 -17.96 -20.28 2.13
N ALA A 297 -17.41 -21.10 3.02
CA ALA A 297 -16.64 -20.63 4.19
C ALA A 297 -15.56 -19.60 3.85
N LEU A 298 -14.75 -19.82 2.79
CA LEU A 298 -13.68 -18.91 2.41
C LEU A 298 -14.20 -17.59 1.79
N VAL A 299 -15.38 -17.61 1.22
CA VAL A 299 -16.03 -16.40 0.68
C VAL A 299 -16.59 -15.56 1.81
N ILE A 300 -17.17 -16.20 2.82
CA ILE A 300 -17.64 -15.52 4.03
C ILE A 300 -16.46 -14.94 4.85
N ASP A 301 -15.28 -15.57 4.82
CA ASP A 301 -14.06 -14.94 5.38
C ASP A 301 -13.75 -13.58 4.72
N LYS A 302 -13.88 -13.48 3.39
CA LYS A 302 -13.71 -12.19 2.68
C LYS A 302 -14.77 -11.16 3.07
N TRP A 303 -16.02 -11.59 3.27
CA TRP A 303 -17.11 -10.73 3.69
C TRP A 303 -16.87 -10.13 5.08
N PHE A 304 -16.36 -10.91 6.04
CA PHE A 304 -15.93 -10.39 7.34
C PHE A 304 -14.75 -9.42 7.21
N ALA A 305 -13.72 -9.80 6.46
CA ALA A 305 -12.50 -9.01 6.29
C ALA A 305 -12.79 -7.64 5.67
N LEU A 306 -13.62 -7.58 4.64
CA LEU A 306 -13.99 -6.34 3.97
C LEU A 306 -14.64 -5.34 4.93
N GLN A 307 -15.54 -5.79 5.79
CA GLN A 307 -16.23 -4.94 6.75
C GLN A 307 -15.31 -4.45 7.89
N ALA A 308 -14.35 -5.29 8.30
CA ALA A 308 -13.39 -4.95 9.34
C ALA A 308 -12.29 -3.98 8.85
N SER A 309 -11.91 -4.07 7.57
CA SER A 309 -10.87 -3.22 6.95
C SER A 309 -11.40 -1.98 6.24
N THR A 310 -12.71 -1.75 6.27
CA THR A 310 -13.32 -0.53 5.71
C THR A 310 -12.80 0.72 6.43
N PRO A 311 -12.46 1.81 5.72
CA PRO A 311 -12.06 3.06 6.34
C PRO A 311 -13.05 3.54 7.41
N ASP A 312 -12.56 3.86 8.60
CA ASP A 312 -13.41 4.30 9.72
C ASP A 312 -13.65 5.81 9.65
N ARG A 313 -14.79 6.21 9.07
CA ARG A 313 -15.15 7.62 8.88
C ARG A 313 -15.92 8.23 10.04
N THR A 314 -16.66 7.41 10.77
CA THR A 314 -17.62 7.84 11.79
C THR A 314 -17.45 7.17 13.14
N GLY A 315 -16.39 6.35 13.30
CA GLY A 315 -16.17 5.56 14.51
C GLY A 315 -17.05 4.31 14.62
N ASP A 316 -17.71 3.92 13.52
CA ASP A 316 -18.70 2.82 13.51
C ASP A 316 -18.10 1.43 13.20
N VAL A 317 -16.83 1.35 12.80
CA VAL A 317 -16.21 0.08 12.44
C VAL A 317 -16.06 -0.85 13.66
N LEU A 318 -15.58 -0.36 14.80
CA LEU A 318 -15.45 -1.20 15.99
C LEU A 318 -16.81 -1.71 16.51
N PRO A 319 -17.87 -0.90 16.63
CA PRO A 319 -19.22 -1.40 16.92
C PRO A 319 -19.68 -2.49 15.94
N ARG A 320 -19.44 -2.32 14.64
CA ARG A 320 -19.77 -3.32 13.62
C ARG A 320 -18.96 -4.60 13.79
N VAL A 321 -17.67 -4.52 14.07
CA VAL A 321 -16.80 -5.68 14.33
C VAL A 321 -17.33 -6.46 15.54
N ARG A 322 -17.70 -5.77 16.63
CA ARG A 322 -18.31 -6.40 17.83
C ARG A 322 -19.65 -7.07 17.49
N GLN A 323 -20.47 -6.46 16.66
CA GLN A 323 -21.73 -7.05 16.18
C GLN A 323 -21.46 -8.30 15.32
N LEU A 324 -20.48 -8.25 14.41
CA LEU A 324 -20.10 -9.37 13.55
C LEU A 324 -19.53 -10.55 14.34
N MET A 325 -18.93 -10.33 15.51
CA MET A 325 -18.53 -11.41 16.41
C MET A 325 -19.73 -12.20 16.98
N GLN A 326 -20.93 -11.63 16.96
CA GLN A 326 -22.18 -12.31 17.38
C GLN A 326 -22.91 -12.96 16.19
N HIS A 327 -22.39 -12.83 14.98
CA HIS A 327 -22.99 -13.42 13.79
C HIS A 327 -22.91 -14.95 13.82
N ALA A 328 -23.96 -15.63 13.35
CA ALA A 328 -24.06 -17.09 13.36
C ALA A 328 -22.88 -17.80 12.67
N ASP A 329 -22.32 -17.17 11.62
CA ASP A 329 -21.17 -17.69 10.88
C ASP A 329 -19.82 -17.37 11.54
N PHE A 330 -19.78 -16.58 12.62
CA PHE A 330 -18.54 -16.28 13.32
C PHE A 330 -18.26 -17.33 14.41
N SER A 331 -17.00 -17.75 14.49
CA SER A 331 -16.51 -18.57 15.59
C SER A 331 -15.05 -18.23 15.89
N LEU A 332 -14.78 -17.84 17.13
CA LEU A 332 -13.41 -17.56 17.59
C LEU A 332 -12.51 -18.82 17.55
N ARG A 333 -13.09 -20.01 17.59
CA ARG A 333 -12.38 -21.29 17.48
C ARG A 333 -11.92 -21.59 16.05
N ASN A 334 -12.48 -20.91 15.04
CA ASN A 334 -12.03 -21.03 13.67
C ASN A 334 -10.92 -19.99 13.39
N PRO A 335 -9.66 -20.41 13.17
CA PRO A 335 -8.55 -19.47 12.95
C PRO A 335 -8.75 -18.54 11.74
N ASN A 336 -9.43 -19.00 10.68
CA ASN A 336 -9.68 -18.18 9.51
C ASN A 336 -10.73 -17.08 9.83
N ARG A 337 -11.76 -17.40 10.60
CA ARG A 337 -12.74 -16.41 11.07
C ARG A 337 -12.09 -15.36 11.98
N ALA A 338 -11.26 -15.79 12.94
CA ALA A 338 -10.53 -14.88 13.80
C ALA A 338 -9.63 -13.94 12.96
N ARG A 339 -8.92 -14.48 11.97
CA ARG A 339 -8.08 -13.68 11.08
C ARG A 339 -8.91 -12.70 10.23
N SER A 340 -9.97 -13.17 9.59
CA SER A 340 -10.76 -12.35 8.67
C SER A 340 -11.50 -11.21 9.37
N LEU A 341 -11.89 -11.34 10.62
CA LEU A 341 -12.56 -10.27 11.35
C LEU A 341 -11.59 -9.51 12.27
N ILE A 342 -10.99 -10.19 13.24
CA ILE A 342 -10.23 -9.56 14.32
C ILE A 342 -8.89 -9.00 13.82
N PHE A 343 -8.13 -9.83 13.07
CA PHE A 343 -6.84 -9.36 12.54
C PHE A 343 -7.02 -8.29 11.46
N SER A 344 -8.05 -8.41 10.61
CA SER A 344 -8.33 -7.37 9.61
C SER A 344 -8.63 -6.03 10.28
N TYR A 345 -9.36 -6.02 11.38
CA TYR A 345 -9.58 -4.80 12.15
C TYR A 345 -8.29 -4.28 12.81
N CYS A 346 -7.54 -5.12 13.51
CA CYS A 346 -6.38 -4.68 14.28
C CYS A 346 -5.15 -4.33 13.41
N SER A 347 -5.01 -4.92 12.21
CA SER A 347 -3.80 -4.79 11.39
C SER A 347 -4.01 -4.13 10.03
N ALA A 348 -5.22 -4.21 9.47
CA ALA A 348 -5.54 -3.64 8.16
C ALA A 348 -6.46 -2.41 8.21
N ASN A 349 -6.78 -1.93 9.42
CA ASN A 349 -7.57 -0.71 9.64
C ASN A 349 -6.91 0.16 10.73
N PRO A 350 -5.76 0.79 10.45
CA PRO A 350 -5.02 1.55 11.45
C PRO A 350 -5.86 2.64 12.12
N ALA A 351 -6.63 3.41 11.36
CA ALA A 351 -7.47 4.47 11.93
C ALA A 351 -8.60 3.93 12.82
N GLY A 352 -9.26 2.86 12.40
CA GLY A 352 -10.30 2.20 13.19
C GLY A 352 -9.74 1.56 14.46
N PHE A 353 -8.51 1.06 14.41
CA PHE A 353 -7.85 0.40 15.53
C PHE A 353 -7.22 1.40 16.52
N HIS A 354 -6.45 2.37 16.05
CA HIS A 354 -5.77 3.38 16.86
C HIS A 354 -6.72 4.55 17.16
N ARG A 355 -7.75 4.28 17.94
CA ARG A 355 -8.77 5.27 18.35
C ARG A 355 -8.28 6.11 19.52
N ALA A 356 -8.64 7.39 19.54
CA ALA A 356 -8.30 8.30 20.64
C ALA A 356 -8.99 7.92 21.98
N ASP A 357 -10.13 7.21 21.92
CA ASP A 357 -10.84 6.69 23.09
C ASP A 357 -10.26 5.36 23.62
N ALA A 358 -9.16 4.87 23.06
CA ALA A 358 -8.50 3.61 23.39
C ALA A 358 -9.36 2.34 23.21
N ALA A 359 -10.60 2.43 22.72
CA ALA A 359 -11.52 1.29 22.64
C ALA A 359 -10.99 0.17 21.73
N GLY A 360 -10.20 0.50 20.70
CA GLY A 360 -9.53 -0.47 19.84
C GLY A 360 -8.50 -1.31 20.61
N TYR A 361 -7.73 -0.69 21.50
CA TYR A 361 -6.71 -1.38 22.32
C TYR A 361 -7.35 -2.25 23.41
N VAL A 362 -8.44 -1.77 24.01
CA VAL A 362 -9.25 -2.59 24.95
C VAL A 362 -9.77 -3.83 24.23
N TYR A 363 -10.37 -3.65 23.05
CA TYR A 363 -10.85 -4.76 22.22
C TYR A 363 -9.71 -5.74 21.87
N TRP A 364 -8.56 -5.25 21.43
CA TRP A 364 -7.39 -6.08 21.11
C TRP A 364 -6.96 -6.93 22.32
N SER A 365 -6.83 -6.32 23.51
CA SER A 365 -6.43 -7.04 24.71
C SER A 365 -7.44 -8.13 25.10
N GLU A 366 -8.74 -7.86 24.98
CA GLU A 366 -9.80 -8.83 25.19
C GLU A 366 -9.68 -10.02 24.23
N GLN A 367 -9.41 -9.76 22.94
CA GLN A 367 -9.32 -10.80 21.92
C GLN A 367 -8.02 -11.62 22.04
N VAL A 368 -6.88 -11.00 22.38
CA VAL A 368 -5.63 -11.72 22.66
C VAL A 368 -5.83 -12.70 23.81
N LEU A 369 -6.42 -12.25 24.93
CA LEU A 369 -6.67 -13.08 26.10
C LEU A 369 -7.67 -14.22 25.81
N ALA A 370 -8.72 -13.95 25.04
CA ALA A 370 -9.70 -14.95 24.66
C ALA A 370 -9.11 -16.01 23.71
N LEU A 371 -8.31 -15.58 22.75
CA LEU A 371 -7.62 -16.47 21.80
C LEU A 371 -6.52 -17.29 22.48
N ASP A 372 -5.80 -16.73 23.43
CA ASP A 372 -4.73 -17.43 24.15
C ASP A 372 -5.23 -18.69 24.86
N ALA A 373 -6.44 -18.65 25.41
CA ALA A 373 -7.08 -19.82 26.02
C ALA A 373 -7.54 -20.88 25.01
N ILE A 374 -7.58 -20.57 23.70
CA ILE A 374 -8.09 -21.45 22.63
C ILE A 374 -6.95 -21.92 21.73
N ASN A 375 -6.11 -20.98 21.27
CA ASN A 375 -5.02 -21.19 20.33
C ASN A 375 -3.91 -20.15 20.57
N PRO A 376 -2.89 -20.48 21.40
CA PRO A 376 -1.81 -19.57 21.74
C PRO A 376 -1.06 -19.00 20.55
N GLN A 377 -0.83 -19.79 19.49
CA GLN A 377 -0.12 -19.34 18.30
C GLN A 377 -0.91 -18.24 17.54
N VAL A 378 -2.23 -18.40 17.45
CA VAL A 378 -3.09 -17.37 16.84
C VAL A 378 -3.10 -16.13 17.72
N ALA A 379 -3.20 -16.28 19.05
CA ALA A 379 -3.16 -15.18 19.99
C ALA A 379 -1.82 -14.41 19.92
N ALA A 380 -0.69 -15.11 19.93
CA ALA A 380 0.64 -14.51 19.79
C ALA A 380 0.79 -13.72 18.47
N ARG A 381 0.24 -14.25 17.38
CA ARG A 381 0.21 -13.51 16.10
C ARG A 381 -0.64 -12.25 16.18
N LEU A 382 -1.80 -12.28 16.85
CA LEU A 382 -2.62 -11.07 17.07
C LEU A 382 -1.89 -10.08 17.98
N ALA A 383 -1.17 -10.56 19.00
CA ALA A 383 -0.40 -9.72 19.92
C ALA A 383 0.61 -8.84 19.19
N ARG A 384 1.18 -9.32 18.07
CA ARG A 384 2.12 -8.57 17.24
C ARG A 384 1.55 -7.33 16.56
N ALA A 385 0.24 -7.12 16.55
CA ALA A 385 -0.34 -5.85 16.11
C ALA A 385 0.18 -4.65 16.92
N MET A 386 0.73 -4.90 18.11
CA MET A 386 1.33 -3.88 18.99
C MET A 386 2.89 -3.86 18.95
N ASP A 387 3.55 -4.58 18.04
CA ASP A 387 5.03 -4.64 17.99
C ASP A 387 5.69 -3.26 17.85
N ARG A 388 4.98 -2.27 17.28
CA ARG A 388 5.49 -0.91 17.01
C ARG A 388 4.82 0.18 17.86
N TRP A 389 4.18 -0.19 18.94
CA TRP A 389 3.41 0.74 19.77
C TRP A 389 4.23 1.92 20.30
N SER A 390 5.52 1.73 20.60
CA SER A 390 6.40 2.76 21.14
C SER A 390 6.62 3.94 20.17
N ARG A 391 6.40 3.73 18.88
CA ARG A 391 6.47 4.78 17.84
C ARG A 391 5.20 5.61 17.70
N LEU A 392 4.09 5.20 18.33
CA LEU A 392 2.85 5.95 18.25
C LEU A 392 2.94 7.31 18.93
N ALA A 393 2.28 8.31 18.35
CA ALA A 393 2.08 9.61 18.98
C ALA A 393 1.17 9.48 20.22
N GLU A 394 1.23 10.46 21.11
CA GLU A 394 0.24 10.56 22.19
C GLU A 394 -1.11 11.03 21.63
N PRO A 395 -2.25 10.56 22.16
CA PRO A 395 -2.38 9.70 23.35
C PRO A 395 -2.32 8.19 23.05
N TYR A 396 -2.13 7.80 21.80
CA TYR A 396 -2.17 6.38 21.35
C TYR A 396 -1.09 5.54 22.03
N ARG A 397 0.13 6.07 22.16
CA ARG A 397 1.25 5.36 22.77
C ARG A 397 0.98 4.99 24.22
N SER A 398 0.55 5.94 25.05
CA SER A 398 0.24 5.68 26.46
C SER A 398 -0.93 4.69 26.61
N ALA A 399 -1.96 4.82 25.80
CA ALA A 399 -3.11 3.93 25.83
C ALA A 399 -2.75 2.50 25.35
N ALA A 400 -1.91 2.37 24.33
CA ALA A 400 -1.39 1.09 23.85
C ALA A 400 -0.58 0.38 24.93
N LYS A 401 0.30 1.10 25.64
CA LYS A 401 1.09 0.57 26.77
C LYS A 401 0.19 -0.06 27.83
N VAL A 402 -0.83 0.68 28.27
CA VAL A 402 -1.81 0.17 29.27
C VAL A 402 -2.48 -1.11 28.81
N ALA A 403 -2.85 -1.21 27.53
CA ALA A 403 -3.49 -2.42 26.99
C ALA A 403 -2.50 -3.60 26.93
N ILE A 404 -1.23 -3.37 26.59
CA ILE A 404 -0.18 -4.40 26.58
C ILE A 404 0.10 -4.87 28.02
N GLU A 405 0.23 -3.97 28.97
CA GLU A 405 0.40 -4.29 30.40
C GLU A 405 -0.77 -5.08 30.96
N ARG A 406 -2.00 -4.80 30.53
CA ARG A 406 -3.19 -5.59 30.87
C ARG A 406 -3.05 -7.05 30.43
N VAL A 407 -2.55 -7.30 29.22
CA VAL A 407 -2.31 -8.67 28.75
C VAL A 407 -1.18 -9.31 29.55
N ALA A 408 -0.08 -8.60 29.79
CA ALA A 408 1.08 -9.08 30.55
C ALA A 408 0.72 -9.50 31.99
N ALA A 409 -0.26 -8.82 32.61
CA ALA A 409 -0.69 -9.08 33.99
C ALA A 409 -1.45 -10.40 34.17
N LYS A 410 -1.83 -11.10 33.07
CA LYS A 410 -2.55 -12.38 33.17
C LYS A 410 -1.58 -13.48 33.65
N ALA A 411 -1.87 -14.11 34.77
CA ALA A 411 -0.99 -15.08 35.43
C ALA A 411 -0.73 -16.35 34.60
N ASP A 412 -1.77 -16.86 33.94
CA ASP A 412 -1.79 -18.10 33.15
C ASP A 412 -1.60 -17.86 31.63
N LEU A 413 -0.89 -16.77 31.28
CA LEU A 413 -0.60 -16.47 29.89
C LEU A 413 0.31 -17.55 29.28
N SER A 414 0.01 -17.99 28.04
CA SER A 414 0.84 -18.95 27.31
C SER A 414 2.26 -18.42 27.07
N ASN A 415 3.22 -19.33 26.88
CA ASN A 415 4.60 -18.93 26.57
C ASN A 415 4.69 -18.14 25.26
N ASP A 416 3.92 -18.50 24.25
CA ASP A 416 3.92 -17.84 22.92
C ASP A 416 3.50 -16.36 23.05
N VAL A 417 2.40 -16.08 23.76
CA VAL A 417 1.92 -14.72 23.96
C VAL A 417 2.83 -13.95 24.93
N ARG A 418 3.30 -14.62 26.01
CA ARG A 418 4.22 -14.02 26.97
C ARG A 418 5.49 -13.50 26.32
N GLU A 419 6.08 -14.27 25.41
CA GLU A 419 7.30 -13.87 24.68
C GLU A 419 7.07 -12.60 23.87
N VAL A 420 5.98 -12.57 23.06
CA VAL A 420 5.65 -11.41 22.21
C VAL A 420 5.40 -10.17 23.06
N ILE A 421 4.59 -10.28 24.11
CA ILE A 421 4.23 -9.17 24.99
C ILE A 421 5.45 -8.65 25.77
N SER A 422 6.30 -9.55 26.29
CA SER A 422 7.52 -9.15 27.01
C SER A 422 8.49 -8.40 26.10
N ARG A 423 8.64 -8.86 24.85
CA ARG A 423 9.47 -8.18 23.86
C ARG A 423 8.89 -6.81 23.47
N ALA A 424 7.58 -6.70 23.29
CA ALA A 424 6.93 -5.42 22.99
C ALA A 424 7.15 -4.40 24.12
N LEU A 425 7.07 -4.81 25.39
CA LEU A 425 7.35 -3.94 26.54
C LEU A 425 8.85 -3.58 26.69
N ALA A 426 9.76 -4.47 26.29
CA ALA A 426 11.20 -4.20 26.34
C ALA A 426 11.68 -3.24 25.25
N ALA A 427 10.91 -3.07 24.17
CA ALA A 427 11.19 -2.15 23.07
C ALA A 427 10.70 -0.70 23.32
N ALA A 428 10.32 -0.38 24.56
CA ALA A 428 9.75 0.91 25.00
C ALA A 428 10.81 1.98 25.29
#